data_ccf144c6b42f68827333ab953219ee3c
#
_entry.id   ccf144c6b42f68827333ab953219ee3c
#
_cell.length_a   1.000
_cell.length_b   1.000
_cell.length_c   1.000
_cell.angle_alpha   90.00
_cell.angle_beta   90.00
_cell.angle_gamma   90.00
#
_symmetry.space_group_name_H-M   'P 1'
#
loop_
_entity.id
_entity.type
_entity.pdbx_description
1 polymer ?
#
loop_
_entity_poly.entity_id
_entity_poly.type
_entity_poly.pdbx_seq_one_letter_code
_entity_poly.pdbx_strand_id
1 'polypeptide(L)'
;MVCAKQLAYKLCLIGMVTMTGSALEAAGEYVAPEQTTPRGLAPRMQVEWLNPGEATKQYAVIFYQGDEAFSGLVEFAEKYHVTSAHFTAIGALNRATLGWFDPERKMYKKIPINGQHEVIGMSGDIALYQGKPIVHTHMVVGSPDGTTRGGHVLDAYVSPTLEVMVTVDPIAMHKRFDPETDLTLIDPALK
;
A
#
# COMPACT_ATOMS: atom_id res chain seq x y z
N MET A 1 -63.60 17.56 -65.06
CA MET A 1 -62.13 17.53 -65.26
C MET A 1 -61.47 18.26 -64.10
N VAL A 2 -60.90 17.61 -63.15
CA VAL A 2 -59.72 18.00 -62.38
C VAL A 2 -59.34 16.80 -61.49
N CYS A 3 -58.11 16.36 -61.65
CA CYS A 3 -57.44 15.17 -61.06
C CYS A 3 -57.08 15.40 -59.60
N ALA A 4 -57.53 14.57 -58.68
CA ALA A 4 -57.07 14.56 -57.29
C ALA A 4 -55.86 13.66 -57.13
N LYS A 5 -54.68 14.25 -56.79
CA LYS A 5 -53.50 13.51 -56.43
C LYS A 5 -53.51 13.19 -54.93
N GLN A 6 -53.56 11.91 -54.59
CA GLN A 6 -53.31 11.41 -53.22
C GLN A 6 -51.88 11.51 -52.88
N LEU A 7 -51.55 12.16 -51.77
CA LEU A 7 -50.24 12.24 -51.18
C LEU A 7 -50.11 11.23 -50.01
N ALA A 8 -49.36 10.17 -50.21
CA ALA A 8 -49.11 9.15 -49.17
C ALA A 8 -48.00 9.63 -48.25
N TYR A 9 -48.31 9.85 -46.96
CA TYR A 9 -47.35 10.09 -45.91
C TYR A 9 -46.77 8.75 -45.46
N LYS A 10 -45.46 8.53 -45.70
CA LYS A 10 -44.70 7.47 -45.09
C LYS A 10 -44.31 7.89 -43.66
N LEU A 11 -44.92 7.22 -42.68
CA LEU A 11 -44.53 7.33 -41.27
C LEU A 11 -43.19 6.61 -41.08
N CYS A 12 -42.12 7.36 -40.84
CA CYS A 12 -40.80 6.83 -40.51
C CYS A 12 -40.78 6.60 -39.00
N LEU A 13 -40.92 5.34 -38.54
CA LEU A 13 -40.68 4.96 -37.15
C LEU A 13 -39.18 5.00 -36.90
N ILE A 14 -38.72 6.03 -36.18
CA ILE A 14 -37.35 6.06 -35.63
C ILE A 14 -37.37 5.19 -34.38
N GLY A 15 -36.83 3.99 -34.50
CA GLY A 15 -36.58 3.11 -33.37
C GLY A 15 -35.50 3.72 -32.47
N MET A 16 -35.90 4.14 -31.28
CA MET A 16 -34.99 4.63 -30.23
C MET A 16 -34.30 3.41 -29.63
N VAL A 17 -33.09 3.11 -30.11
CA VAL A 17 -32.20 2.12 -29.49
C VAL A 17 -31.64 2.74 -28.21
N THR A 18 -32.24 2.39 -27.08
CA THR A 18 -31.62 2.66 -25.76
C THR A 18 -30.43 1.75 -25.59
N MET A 19 -29.23 2.26 -25.85
CA MET A 19 -28.01 1.63 -25.41
C MET A 19 -27.94 1.74 -23.88
N THR A 20 -28.36 0.68 -23.19
CA THR A 20 -27.94 0.47 -21.79
C THR A 20 -26.47 0.13 -21.80
N GLY A 21 -25.63 1.17 -21.70
CA GLY A 21 -24.20 1.01 -21.43
C GLY A 21 -24.05 0.42 -20.05
N SER A 22 -23.89 -0.91 -19.98
CA SER A 22 -23.31 -1.54 -18.80
C SER A 22 -21.92 -0.95 -18.66
N ALA A 23 -21.73 -0.07 -17.67
CA ALA A 23 -20.39 0.30 -17.23
C ALA A 23 -19.72 -0.99 -16.79
N LEU A 24 -18.83 -1.52 -17.63
CA LEU A 24 -17.89 -2.55 -17.22
C LEU A 24 -17.02 -1.88 -16.14
N GLU A 25 -17.34 -2.12 -14.87
CA GLU A 25 -16.42 -1.79 -13.78
C GLU A 25 -15.11 -2.48 -14.13
N ALA A 26 -14.07 -1.69 -14.41
CA ALA A 26 -12.76 -2.23 -14.71
C ALA A 26 -12.37 -3.10 -13.52
N ALA A 27 -12.28 -4.42 -13.74
CA ALA A 27 -11.86 -5.36 -12.71
C ALA A 27 -10.49 -4.89 -12.20
N GLY A 28 -10.42 -4.45 -10.92
CA GLY A 28 -9.18 -3.97 -10.33
C GLY A 28 -8.13 -5.07 -10.35
N GLU A 29 -6.86 -4.69 -10.46
CA GLU A 29 -5.75 -5.64 -10.35
C GLU A 29 -5.61 -6.12 -8.91
N TYR A 30 -5.55 -7.44 -8.70
CA TYR A 30 -5.41 -8.07 -7.39
C TYR A 30 -4.06 -8.76 -7.26
N VAL A 31 -3.53 -8.81 -6.04
CA VAL A 31 -2.29 -9.51 -5.69
C VAL A 31 -2.48 -10.29 -4.38
N ALA A 32 -1.94 -11.51 -4.33
CA ALA A 32 -1.91 -12.29 -3.10
C ALA A 32 -1.02 -11.61 -2.03
N PRO A 33 -1.27 -11.84 -0.73
CA PRO A 33 -0.36 -11.39 0.33
C PRO A 33 1.06 -11.89 0.06
N GLU A 34 2.03 -10.96 -0.01
CA GLU A 34 3.41 -11.34 -0.33
C GLU A 34 4.07 -12.06 0.84
N GLN A 35 4.77 -13.16 0.52
CA GLN A 35 5.58 -13.94 1.45
C GLN A 35 7.06 -13.51 1.46
N THR A 36 7.49 -12.79 0.41
CA THR A 36 8.88 -12.36 0.23
C THR A 36 8.96 -10.93 -0.27
N THR A 37 9.83 -10.12 0.34
CA THR A 37 10.08 -8.74 -0.07
C THR A 37 11.41 -8.66 -0.83
N PRO A 38 11.49 -7.98 -1.98
CA PRO A 38 12.74 -7.71 -2.68
C PRO A 38 13.78 -7.01 -1.78
N ARG A 39 15.06 -7.09 -2.14
CA ARG A 39 16.20 -6.48 -1.42
C ARG A 39 17.00 -5.58 -2.35
N GLY A 40 17.80 -4.68 -1.75
CA GLY A 40 18.70 -3.80 -2.50
C GLY A 40 18.01 -2.63 -3.18
N LEU A 41 16.76 -2.34 -2.85
CA LEU A 41 15.98 -1.27 -3.47
C LEU A 41 16.06 0.07 -2.70
N ALA A 42 16.77 0.11 -1.57
CA ALA A 42 16.96 1.34 -0.77
C ALA A 42 18.47 1.65 -0.58
N PRO A 43 19.24 1.90 -1.66
CA PRO A 43 20.70 2.06 -1.58
C PRO A 43 21.12 3.34 -0.87
N ARG A 44 20.25 4.32 -0.66
CA ARG A 44 20.52 5.59 0.01
C ARG A 44 20.03 5.65 1.45
N MET A 45 19.30 4.62 1.94
CA MET A 45 18.80 4.56 3.30
C MET A 45 19.90 4.82 4.32
N GLN A 46 19.65 5.73 5.25
CA GLN A 46 20.48 6.02 6.39
C GLN A 46 19.76 5.66 7.69
N VAL A 47 20.50 5.16 8.67
CA VAL A 47 19.96 4.75 9.96
C VAL A 47 20.80 5.39 11.06
N GLU A 48 20.13 6.13 11.95
CA GLU A 48 20.72 6.71 13.15
C GLU A 48 20.11 6.06 14.39
N TRP A 49 20.96 5.60 15.32
CA TRP A 49 20.52 5.09 16.62
C TRP A 49 20.46 6.24 17.62
N LEU A 50 19.24 6.64 18.00
CA LEU A 50 18.98 7.87 18.73
C LEU A 50 19.26 7.78 20.24
N ASN A 51 19.22 6.58 20.85
CA ASN A 51 19.35 6.38 22.30
C ASN A 51 20.25 5.18 22.64
N PRO A 52 21.56 5.21 22.33
CA PRO A 52 22.46 4.12 22.60
C PRO A 52 22.54 3.79 24.10
N GLY A 53 22.43 2.49 24.43
CA GLY A 53 22.50 1.99 25.82
C GLY A 53 21.16 1.74 26.48
N GLU A 54 20.05 2.14 25.90
CA GLU A 54 18.71 1.87 26.42
C GLU A 54 18.18 0.48 26.01
N ALA A 55 17.32 -0.11 26.85
CA ALA A 55 16.67 -1.39 26.54
C ALA A 55 15.69 -1.29 25.36
N THR A 56 14.89 -0.23 25.33
CA THR A 56 14.07 0.15 24.18
C THR A 56 14.91 1.02 23.26
N LYS A 57 15.16 0.57 22.04
CA LYS A 57 16.03 1.29 21.09
C LYS A 57 15.17 2.18 20.18
N GLN A 58 15.68 3.37 19.90
CA GLN A 58 15.05 4.31 18.97
C GLN A 58 15.98 4.60 17.79
N TYR A 59 15.41 4.56 16.58
CA TYR A 59 16.14 4.84 15.35
C TYR A 59 15.40 5.85 14.49
N ALA A 60 16.15 6.73 13.83
CA ALA A 60 15.70 7.44 12.66
C ALA A 60 16.19 6.68 11.42
N VAL A 61 15.26 6.23 10.58
CA VAL A 61 15.56 5.57 9.30
C VAL A 61 15.14 6.54 8.19
N ILE A 62 16.12 7.08 7.48
CA ILE A 62 15.90 8.12 6.48
C ILE A 62 16.11 7.52 5.10
N PHE A 63 15.07 7.61 4.28
CA PHE A 63 15.10 7.26 2.86
C PHE A 63 15.22 8.49 1.99
N TYR A 64 15.92 8.36 0.89
CA TYR A 64 16.17 9.42 -0.06
C TYR A 64 15.59 9.10 -1.43
N GLN A 65 15.58 10.08 -2.29
CA GLN A 65 15.02 9.96 -3.65
C GLN A 65 15.49 8.69 -4.37
N GLY A 66 14.51 7.87 -4.77
CA GLY A 66 14.72 6.63 -5.50
C GLY A 66 14.80 5.38 -4.64
N ASP A 67 14.93 5.51 -3.30
CA ASP A 67 14.84 4.36 -2.39
C ASP A 67 13.41 3.80 -2.38
N GLU A 68 13.28 2.48 -2.26
CA GLU A 68 12.03 1.80 -2.01
C GLU A 68 11.90 1.53 -0.51
N ALA A 69 10.98 2.22 0.15
CA ALA A 69 10.91 2.29 1.60
C ALA A 69 10.50 0.96 2.26
N PHE A 70 9.60 0.18 1.64
CA PHE A 70 9.14 -1.07 2.23
C PHE A 70 10.27 -2.11 2.28
N SER A 71 11.01 -2.30 1.19
CA SER A 71 12.17 -3.20 1.16
C SER A 71 13.27 -2.73 2.11
N GLY A 72 13.52 -1.41 2.18
CA GLY A 72 14.51 -0.84 3.07
C GLY A 72 14.18 -1.05 4.54
N LEU A 73 12.90 -0.96 4.95
CA LEU A 73 12.49 -1.28 6.32
C LEU A 73 12.70 -2.76 6.66
N VAL A 74 12.50 -3.67 5.71
CA VAL A 74 12.81 -5.10 5.91
C VAL A 74 14.32 -5.31 6.06
N GLU A 75 15.15 -4.66 5.22
CA GLU A 75 16.60 -4.72 5.33
C GLU A 75 17.11 -4.10 6.64
N PHE A 76 16.53 -2.98 7.08
CA PHE A 76 16.79 -2.42 8.41
C PHE A 76 16.50 -3.44 9.51
N ALA A 77 15.33 -4.06 9.48
CA ALA A 77 14.92 -5.02 10.49
C ALA A 77 15.86 -6.24 10.55
N GLU A 78 16.28 -6.76 9.42
CA GLU A 78 17.26 -7.86 9.33
C GLU A 78 18.62 -7.44 9.86
N LYS A 79 19.16 -6.31 9.39
CA LYS A 79 20.49 -5.81 9.74
C LYS A 79 20.64 -5.50 11.23
N TYR A 80 19.60 -4.93 11.85
CA TYR A 80 19.61 -4.53 13.26
C TYR A 80 18.98 -5.58 14.19
N HIS A 81 18.64 -6.78 13.66
CA HIS A 81 18.08 -7.90 14.39
C HIS A 81 16.81 -7.50 15.17
N VAL A 82 15.92 -6.76 14.50
CA VAL A 82 14.66 -6.29 15.08
C VAL A 82 13.69 -7.45 15.20
N THR A 83 13.22 -7.73 16.40
CA THR A 83 12.28 -8.82 16.71
C THR A 83 10.90 -8.30 17.08
N SER A 84 10.80 -7.03 17.43
CA SER A 84 9.56 -6.31 17.74
C SER A 84 9.80 -4.83 17.59
N ALA A 85 8.98 -4.14 16.83
CA ALA A 85 9.02 -2.69 16.71
C ALA A 85 7.67 -2.14 16.24
N HIS A 86 7.48 -0.86 16.52
CA HIS A 86 6.48 -0.03 15.86
C HIS A 86 7.13 1.22 15.29
N PHE A 87 6.53 1.83 14.27
CA PHE A 87 7.08 3.02 13.64
C PHE A 87 6.02 3.95 13.09
N THR A 88 6.41 5.21 12.92
CA THR A 88 5.66 6.22 12.20
C THR A 88 6.56 6.94 11.22
N ALA A 89 5.99 7.50 10.15
CA ALA A 89 6.76 8.25 9.17
C ALA A 89 5.96 9.39 8.55
N ILE A 90 6.71 10.42 8.10
CA ILE A 90 6.24 11.49 7.22
C ILE A 90 7.27 11.72 6.12
N GLY A 91 6.87 12.36 5.03
CA GLY A 91 7.74 12.66 3.90
C GLY A 91 6.98 12.72 2.59
N ALA A 92 7.60 12.29 1.49
CA ALA A 92 6.92 12.28 0.20
C ALA A 92 7.40 11.17 -0.73
N LEU A 93 6.58 10.84 -1.72
CA LEU A 93 6.78 9.77 -2.68
C LEU A 93 6.53 10.28 -4.10
N ASN A 94 7.18 9.66 -5.09
CA ASN A 94 6.82 9.86 -6.50
C ASN A 94 6.02 8.69 -7.09
N ARG A 95 5.95 7.57 -6.39
CA ARG A 95 5.17 6.39 -6.78
C ARG A 95 4.96 5.48 -5.57
N ALA A 96 3.78 4.88 -5.48
CA ALA A 96 3.54 3.76 -4.57
C ALA A 96 2.45 2.84 -5.14
N THR A 97 2.38 1.63 -4.63
CA THR A 97 1.24 0.75 -4.77
C THR A 97 0.69 0.47 -3.38
N LEU A 98 -0.54 0.89 -3.13
CA LEU A 98 -1.27 0.54 -1.92
C LEU A 98 -2.23 -0.61 -2.18
N GLY A 99 -2.69 -1.26 -1.13
CA GLY A 99 -3.61 -2.39 -1.18
C GLY A 99 -4.84 -2.16 -0.31
N TRP A 100 -6.00 -2.56 -0.83
CA TRP A 100 -7.19 -2.76 -0.03
C TRP A 100 -7.50 -4.25 0.04
N PHE A 101 -7.51 -4.81 1.25
CA PHE A 101 -7.73 -6.25 1.43
C PHE A 101 -9.18 -6.61 1.14
N ASP A 102 -9.39 -7.53 0.20
CA ASP A 102 -10.67 -8.13 -0.12
C ASP A 102 -10.80 -9.47 0.62
N PRO A 103 -11.65 -9.56 1.65
CA PRO A 103 -11.76 -10.77 2.46
C PRO A 103 -12.41 -11.96 1.72
N GLU A 104 -13.21 -11.70 0.69
CA GLU A 104 -13.83 -12.77 -0.11
C GLU A 104 -12.80 -13.43 -1.03
N ARG A 105 -11.89 -12.63 -1.60
CA ARG A 105 -10.80 -13.10 -2.47
C ARG A 105 -9.53 -13.49 -1.71
N LYS A 106 -9.40 -13.05 -0.46
CA LYS A 106 -8.17 -13.14 0.34
C LYS A 106 -6.97 -12.52 -0.39
N MET A 107 -7.19 -11.42 -1.07
CA MET A 107 -6.21 -10.73 -1.92
C MET A 107 -6.28 -9.22 -1.72
N TYR A 108 -5.19 -8.53 -2.04
CA TYR A 108 -5.17 -7.07 -2.07
C TYR A 108 -5.57 -6.55 -3.45
N LYS A 109 -6.63 -5.73 -3.51
CA LYS A 109 -6.93 -4.88 -4.66
C LYS A 109 -5.90 -3.76 -4.70
N LYS A 110 -5.14 -3.66 -5.79
CA LYS A 110 -4.11 -2.64 -5.97
C LYS A 110 -4.71 -1.25 -6.15
N ILE A 111 -4.11 -0.27 -5.48
CA ILE A 111 -4.42 1.15 -5.57
C ILE A 111 -3.13 1.87 -6.01
N PRO A 112 -2.90 2.07 -7.31
CA PRO A 112 -1.70 2.73 -7.79
C PRO A 112 -1.71 4.23 -7.43
N ILE A 113 -0.57 4.73 -6.95
CA ILE A 113 -0.26 6.12 -6.66
C ILE A 113 0.85 6.55 -7.62
N ASN A 114 0.57 7.49 -8.51
CA ASN A 114 1.51 7.93 -9.53
C ASN A 114 1.78 9.43 -9.40
N GLY A 115 3.05 9.82 -9.51
CA GLY A 115 3.49 11.19 -9.33
C GLY A 115 3.72 11.58 -7.88
N GLN A 116 4.11 12.83 -7.66
CA GLN A 116 4.46 13.37 -6.36
C GLN A 116 3.23 13.43 -5.43
N HIS A 117 3.37 12.84 -4.25
CA HIS A 117 2.38 12.85 -3.17
C HIS A 117 3.08 13.05 -1.83
N GLU A 118 2.44 13.79 -0.91
CA GLU A 118 2.88 13.89 0.48
C GLU A 118 2.46 12.65 1.26
N VAL A 119 3.36 12.09 2.06
CA VAL A 119 3.02 11.07 3.07
C VAL A 119 2.50 11.79 4.29
N ILE A 120 1.17 11.89 4.40
CA ILE A 120 0.49 12.55 5.52
C ILE A 120 0.70 11.76 6.81
N GLY A 121 0.79 10.45 6.70
CA GLY A 121 1.11 9.55 7.78
C GLY A 121 1.33 8.13 7.27
N MET A 122 2.31 7.49 7.85
CA MET A 122 2.59 6.07 7.69
C MET A 122 2.81 5.47 9.07
N SER A 123 2.25 4.32 9.33
CA SER A 123 2.46 3.59 10.58
C SER A 123 2.52 2.10 10.34
N GLY A 124 3.28 1.39 11.18
CA GLY A 124 3.42 -0.05 11.02
C GLY A 124 4.07 -0.72 12.21
N ASP A 125 4.17 -2.03 12.10
CA ASP A 125 4.84 -2.92 13.04
C ASP A 125 5.88 -3.79 12.34
N ILE A 126 6.82 -4.30 13.15
CA ILE A 126 7.77 -5.33 12.77
C ILE A 126 7.65 -6.44 13.82
N ALA A 127 7.43 -7.67 13.38
CA ALA A 127 7.36 -8.84 14.24
C ALA A 127 7.90 -10.07 13.51
N LEU A 128 8.21 -11.14 14.24
CA LEU A 128 8.81 -12.34 13.66
C LEU A 128 7.76 -13.30 13.10
N TYR A 129 8.00 -13.79 11.90
CA TYR A 129 7.34 -14.96 11.33
C TYR A 129 8.38 -15.99 10.91
N GLN A 130 8.30 -17.21 11.44
CA GLN A 130 9.30 -18.25 11.18
C GLN A 130 10.75 -17.81 11.40
N GLY A 131 10.98 -17.00 12.45
CA GLY A 131 12.30 -16.48 12.81
C GLY A 131 12.82 -15.32 11.97
N LYS A 132 12.03 -14.80 11.00
CA LYS A 132 12.40 -13.66 10.14
C LYS A 132 11.51 -12.45 10.46
N PRO A 133 12.06 -11.22 10.45
CA PRO A 133 11.25 -10.02 10.61
C PRO A 133 10.33 -9.82 9.41
N ILE A 134 9.06 -9.53 9.69
CA ILE A 134 8.03 -9.14 8.73
C ILE A 134 7.58 -7.74 9.07
N VAL A 135 7.62 -6.85 8.09
CA VAL A 135 7.08 -5.49 8.17
C VAL A 135 5.62 -5.52 7.77
N HIS A 136 4.78 -4.86 8.55
CA HIS A 136 3.39 -4.60 8.20
C HIS A 136 3.13 -3.10 8.35
N THR A 137 2.67 -2.43 7.30
CA THR A 137 2.52 -0.99 7.32
C THR A 137 1.36 -0.50 6.46
N HIS A 138 0.72 0.55 6.94
CA HIS A 138 -0.31 1.31 6.22
C HIS A 138 0.13 2.75 6.04
N MET A 139 -0.36 3.38 4.98
CA MET A 139 -0.01 4.74 4.61
C MET A 139 -1.23 5.52 4.13
N VAL A 140 -1.23 6.83 4.41
CA VAL A 140 -2.12 7.81 3.79
C VAL A 140 -1.27 8.82 3.03
N VAL A 141 -1.57 9.03 1.76
CA VAL A 141 -0.91 10.01 0.89
C VAL A 141 -1.87 11.12 0.50
N GLY A 142 -1.35 12.34 0.38
CA GLY A 142 -2.07 13.55 -0.04
C GLY A 142 -1.68 13.96 -1.46
N SER A 143 -2.69 14.22 -2.29
CA SER A 143 -2.54 14.76 -3.65
C SER A 143 -2.43 16.29 -3.62
N PRO A 144 -2.00 16.96 -4.73
CA PRO A 144 -1.87 18.42 -4.79
C PRO A 144 -3.17 19.19 -4.55
N ASP A 145 -4.33 18.57 -4.76
CA ASP A 145 -5.65 19.15 -4.50
C ASP A 145 -6.15 18.92 -3.05
N GLY A 146 -5.31 18.28 -2.19
CA GLY A 146 -5.64 17.95 -0.81
C GLY A 146 -6.48 16.67 -0.64
N THR A 147 -6.84 15.99 -1.72
CA THR A 147 -7.48 14.67 -1.61
C THR A 147 -6.50 13.63 -1.10
N THR A 148 -7.01 12.64 -0.36
CA THR A 148 -6.18 11.60 0.25
C THR A 148 -6.57 10.21 -0.24
N ARG A 149 -5.56 9.33 -0.28
CA ARG A 149 -5.73 7.90 -0.55
C ARG A 149 -4.91 7.13 0.47
N GLY A 150 -5.39 5.96 0.89
CA GLY A 150 -4.70 5.17 1.90
C GLY A 150 -4.91 3.68 1.70
N GLY A 151 -4.04 2.90 2.34
CA GLY A 151 -4.12 1.44 2.32
C GLY A 151 -2.86 0.77 2.87
N HIS A 152 -2.85 -0.55 2.76
CA HIS A 152 -1.68 -1.38 3.03
C HIS A 152 -0.59 -1.08 2.00
N VAL A 153 0.67 -0.97 2.43
CA VAL A 153 1.79 -0.65 1.54
C VAL A 153 2.29 -1.92 0.87
N LEU A 154 2.28 -1.94 -0.47
CA LEU A 154 2.87 -3.00 -1.28
C LEU A 154 4.25 -2.60 -1.81
N ASP A 155 4.41 -1.34 -2.21
CA ASP A 155 5.67 -0.69 -2.53
C ASP A 155 5.55 0.83 -2.32
N ALA A 156 6.70 1.53 -2.09
CA ALA A 156 6.73 2.98 -1.90
C ALA A 156 8.10 3.57 -2.30
N TYR A 157 8.14 4.32 -3.40
CA TYR A 157 9.37 4.95 -3.92
C TYR A 157 9.44 6.40 -3.50
N VAL A 158 10.49 6.72 -2.77
CA VAL A 158 10.68 8.00 -2.08
C VAL A 158 11.10 9.12 -3.02
N SER A 159 10.57 10.33 -2.80
CA SER A 159 10.99 11.58 -3.41
C SER A 159 10.36 12.78 -2.67
N PRO A 160 11.13 13.72 -2.10
CA PRO A 160 12.59 13.72 -1.96
C PRO A 160 13.10 12.86 -0.81
N THR A 161 12.35 12.78 0.32
CA THR A 161 12.72 12.03 1.54
C THR A 161 11.51 11.39 2.20
N LEU A 162 11.76 10.30 2.94
CA LEU A 162 10.82 9.73 3.90
C LEU A 162 11.57 9.50 5.22
N GLU A 163 11.03 10.06 6.29
CA GLU A 163 11.64 10.04 7.63
C GLU A 163 10.83 9.12 8.54
N VAL A 164 11.43 7.98 8.91
CA VAL A 164 10.76 6.95 9.70
C VAL A 164 11.37 6.92 11.09
N MET A 165 10.54 7.14 12.11
CA MET A 165 10.91 7.00 13.51
C MET A 165 10.50 5.62 14.00
N VAL A 166 11.48 4.79 14.37
CA VAL A 166 11.28 3.40 14.77
C VAL A 166 11.60 3.24 16.25
N THR A 167 10.68 2.64 16.99
CA THR A 167 10.90 2.18 18.37
C THR A 167 10.96 0.65 18.38
N VAL A 168 12.09 0.10 18.80
CA VAL A 168 12.32 -1.34 18.93
C VAL A 168 12.12 -1.75 20.38
N ASP A 169 11.19 -2.65 20.61
CA ASP A 169 10.85 -3.14 21.94
C ASP A 169 11.76 -4.30 22.36
N PRO A 170 12.04 -4.46 23.66
CA PRO A 170 12.97 -5.49 24.16
C PRO A 170 12.38 -6.91 24.13
N ILE A 171 11.05 -7.04 24.00
CA ILE A 171 10.33 -8.32 23.97
C ILE A 171 9.94 -8.62 22.54
N ALA A 172 10.35 -9.80 22.02
CA ALA A 172 9.98 -10.24 20.69
C ALA A 172 8.47 -10.39 20.52
N MET A 173 7.95 -9.96 19.38
CA MET A 173 6.60 -10.25 18.92
C MET A 173 6.63 -11.26 17.78
N HIS A 174 5.63 -12.13 17.76
CA HIS A 174 5.55 -13.20 16.76
C HIS A 174 4.25 -13.12 15.97
N LYS A 175 4.34 -13.52 14.70
CA LYS A 175 3.20 -13.65 13.81
C LYS A 175 2.93 -15.12 13.51
N ARG A 176 1.67 -15.42 13.21
CA ARG A 176 1.20 -16.73 12.76
C ARG A 176 0.41 -16.55 11.46
N PHE A 177 0.54 -17.53 10.57
CA PHE A 177 -0.33 -17.62 9.40
C PHE A 177 -1.76 -17.92 9.83
N ASP A 178 -2.71 -17.15 9.35
CA ASP A 178 -4.14 -17.32 9.55
C ASP A 178 -4.80 -17.88 8.28
N PRO A 179 -5.27 -19.15 8.28
CA PRO A 179 -5.88 -19.75 7.09
C PRO A 179 -7.26 -19.19 6.77
N GLU A 180 -7.90 -18.46 7.69
CA GLU A 180 -9.20 -17.82 7.41
C GLU A 180 -9.04 -16.62 6.50
N THR A 181 -7.94 -15.89 6.62
CA THR A 181 -7.65 -14.67 5.85
C THR A 181 -6.51 -14.81 4.85
N ASP A 182 -5.71 -15.89 4.94
CA ASP A 182 -4.42 -16.09 4.26
C ASP A 182 -3.38 -15.01 4.61
N LEU A 183 -3.56 -14.31 5.73
CA LEU A 183 -2.62 -13.29 6.23
C LEU A 183 -1.71 -13.85 7.32
N THR A 184 -0.59 -13.15 7.53
CA THR A 184 0.33 -13.40 8.65
C THR A 184 0.08 -12.35 9.72
N LEU A 185 -0.59 -12.73 10.81
CA LEU A 185 -1.09 -11.85 11.86
C LEU A 185 -0.29 -12.00 13.16
N ILE A 186 -0.21 -10.92 13.97
CA ILE A 186 0.40 -10.97 15.31
C ILE A 186 -0.40 -11.94 16.18
N ASP A 187 0.31 -12.87 16.84
CA ASP A 187 -0.26 -13.80 17.81
C ASP A 187 0.42 -13.60 19.18
N PRO A 188 -0.25 -12.93 20.14
CA PRO A 188 0.34 -12.67 21.46
C PRO A 188 0.52 -13.93 22.33
N ALA A 189 -0.01 -15.07 21.91
CA ALA A 189 0.20 -16.34 22.61
C ALA A 189 1.56 -16.99 22.28
N LEU A 190 2.20 -16.58 21.17
CA LEU A 190 3.54 -17.03 20.81
C LEU A 190 4.62 -16.27 21.62
N LYS A 191 5.68 -16.99 22.03
CA LYS A 191 6.81 -16.46 22.80
C LYS A 191 8.11 -16.73 22.06
#